data_c454063c54ed92ce3b4609b303564e2b
#
_entry.id   c454063c54ed92ce3b4609b303564e2b
#
_cell.length_a   1.000
_cell.length_b   1.000
_cell.length_c   1.000
_cell.angle_alpha   90.00
_cell.angle_beta   90.00
_cell.angle_gamma   90.00
#
_symmetry.space_group_name_H-M   'P 1'
#
loop_
_entity.id
_entity.type
_entity.pdbx_description
1 polymer ?
#
loop_
_entity_poly.entity_id
_entity_poly.type
_entity_poly.pdbx_seq_one_letter_code
_entity_poly.pdbx_strand_id
1 'polypeptide(L)'
;MSSTSLSVTKLSTESLPHFLKFFDGGAFSDNPKWSSCYCQCFYENHDVVKWSECTAERNRSMACNRAQAEEMQGYIALEGQEPVGWCGAAPRHLLHALDDEPTPNAEAVGAIVCFLVAPHRRGEGIARVLLEAACDGLRAQGMTIAEANPRPDAKTAADNHFGPLSLYLSSGFTVHREDADGSVYVRHSL
;
A
#
# COMPACT_ATOMS: atom_id res chain seq x y z
N MET A 1 26.52 3.26 -19.30
CA MET A 1 25.15 2.80 -18.99
C MET A 1 24.55 3.90 -18.13
N SER A 2 23.54 4.61 -18.64
CA SER A 2 22.89 5.68 -17.87
C SER A 2 22.14 5.06 -16.72
N SER A 3 22.53 5.33 -15.49
CA SER A 3 21.79 4.90 -14.29
C SER A 3 20.43 5.61 -14.34
N THR A 4 19.38 4.88 -14.67
CA THR A 4 18.02 5.40 -14.58
C THR A 4 17.73 5.63 -13.10
N SER A 5 17.47 6.87 -12.72
CA SER A 5 17.19 7.20 -11.31
C SER A 5 15.82 6.65 -10.88
N LEU A 6 15.77 6.06 -9.70
CA LEU A 6 14.51 5.72 -9.04
C LEU A 6 13.81 7.01 -8.62
N SER A 7 12.54 7.13 -8.94
CA SER A 7 11.66 8.23 -8.51
C SER A 7 10.35 7.68 -7.96
N VAL A 8 9.65 8.48 -7.15
CA VAL A 8 8.33 8.12 -6.62
C VAL A 8 7.33 9.20 -6.99
N THR A 9 6.15 8.79 -7.45
CA THR A 9 5.03 9.67 -7.74
C THR A 9 3.78 9.24 -6.98
N LYS A 10 2.98 10.20 -6.54
CA LYS A 10 1.65 9.92 -5.95
C LYS A 10 0.70 9.45 -7.06
N LEU A 11 -0.23 8.54 -6.71
CA LEU A 11 -1.32 8.18 -7.61
C LEU A 11 -2.19 9.40 -7.87
N SER A 12 -2.42 9.67 -9.15
CA SER A 12 -3.28 10.73 -9.68
C SER A 12 -3.82 10.30 -11.04
N THR A 13 -4.70 11.08 -11.64
CA THR A 13 -5.16 10.84 -13.01
C THR A 13 -3.99 10.76 -14.00
N GLU A 14 -2.94 11.56 -13.80
CA GLU A 14 -1.76 11.60 -14.69
C GLU A 14 -0.86 10.36 -14.51
N SER A 15 -0.69 9.87 -13.28
CA SER A 15 0.13 8.71 -12.97
C SER A 15 -0.62 7.37 -13.02
N LEU A 16 -1.95 7.39 -13.15
CA LEU A 16 -2.79 6.20 -13.26
C LEU A 16 -2.33 5.21 -14.34
N PRO A 17 -1.85 5.64 -15.53
CA PRO A 17 -1.32 4.71 -16.52
C PRO A 17 -0.14 3.86 -16.01
N HIS A 18 0.73 4.41 -15.14
CA HIS A 18 1.83 3.65 -14.53
C HIS A 18 1.32 2.62 -13.52
N PHE A 19 0.32 3.00 -12.70
CA PHE A 19 -0.34 2.07 -11.80
C PHE A 19 -0.94 0.88 -12.57
N LEU A 20 -1.71 1.17 -13.60
CA LEU A 20 -2.33 0.12 -14.42
C LEU A 20 -1.29 -0.74 -15.11
N LYS A 21 -0.25 -0.16 -15.72
CA LYS A 21 0.86 -0.91 -16.32
C LYS A 21 1.51 -1.87 -15.33
N PHE A 22 1.68 -1.46 -14.08
CA PHE A 22 2.27 -2.29 -13.03
C PHE A 22 1.34 -3.44 -12.64
N PHE A 23 0.07 -3.16 -12.39
CA PHE A 23 -0.91 -4.16 -11.94
C PHE A 23 -1.38 -5.09 -13.07
N ASP A 24 -1.52 -4.59 -14.30
CA ASP A 24 -1.84 -5.40 -15.49
C ASP A 24 -0.66 -6.31 -15.90
N GLY A 25 0.56 -6.00 -15.44
CA GLY A 25 1.80 -6.62 -15.86
C GLY A 25 2.47 -7.49 -14.81
N GLY A 26 3.72 -7.17 -14.47
CA GLY A 26 4.61 -8.02 -13.68
C GLY A 26 4.46 -7.99 -12.16
N ALA A 27 3.56 -7.16 -11.59
CA ALA A 27 3.43 -6.99 -10.14
C ALA A 27 3.19 -8.31 -9.38
N PHE A 28 2.44 -9.21 -10.00
CA PHE A 28 2.03 -10.49 -9.42
C PHE A 28 2.57 -11.71 -10.19
N SER A 29 3.67 -11.57 -10.92
CA SER A 29 4.23 -12.68 -11.72
C SER A 29 4.59 -13.91 -10.88
N ASP A 30 4.91 -13.72 -9.61
CA ASP A 30 5.21 -14.78 -8.62
C ASP A 30 4.00 -15.14 -7.73
N ASN A 31 2.89 -14.39 -7.82
CA ASN A 31 1.64 -14.68 -7.11
C ASN A 31 0.40 -14.33 -7.94
N PRO A 32 0.13 -15.06 -9.03
CA PRO A 32 -0.97 -14.74 -9.96
C PRO A 32 -2.36 -14.71 -9.32
N LYS A 33 -2.54 -15.39 -8.18
CA LYS A 33 -3.83 -15.42 -7.46
C LYS A 33 -4.26 -14.04 -6.95
N TRP A 34 -3.32 -13.10 -6.81
CA TRP A 34 -3.58 -11.76 -6.29
C TRP A 34 -3.67 -10.70 -7.40
N SER A 35 -3.48 -11.09 -8.67
CA SER A 35 -3.49 -10.18 -9.81
C SER A 35 -4.83 -9.44 -10.01
N SER A 36 -5.92 -9.97 -9.44
CA SER A 36 -7.24 -9.33 -9.47
C SER A 36 -7.41 -8.21 -8.43
N CYS A 37 -6.46 -7.99 -7.52
CA CYS A 37 -6.67 -7.12 -6.35
C CYS A 37 -6.78 -5.63 -6.71
N TYR A 38 -5.90 -5.11 -7.58
CA TYR A 38 -5.79 -3.66 -7.88
C TYR A 38 -5.84 -2.78 -6.62
N CYS A 39 -5.34 -3.29 -5.49
CA CYS A 39 -5.35 -2.65 -4.17
C CYS A 39 -6.75 -2.24 -3.65
N GLN A 40 -7.83 -2.86 -4.17
CA GLN A 40 -9.19 -2.49 -3.84
C GLN A 40 -9.68 -3.10 -2.53
N CYS A 41 -9.06 -4.16 -2.02
CA CYS A 41 -9.49 -4.87 -0.81
C CYS A 41 -9.72 -3.93 0.37
N PHE A 42 -8.85 -2.95 0.57
CA PHE A 42 -8.95 -2.02 1.71
C PHE A 42 -10.00 -0.93 1.53
N TYR A 43 -10.44 -0.67 0.31
CA TYR A 43 -11.46 0.33 -0.01
C TYR A 43 -12.89 -0.22 -0.01
N GLU A 44 -13.05 -1.54 0.14
CA GLU A 44 -14.36 -2.18 0.19
C GLU A 44 -14.80 -2.41 1.65
N ASN A 45 -16.07 -2.15 1.92
CA ASN A 45 -16.71 -2.63 3.14
C ASN A 45 -17.08 -4.11 2.95
N HIS A 46 -16.37 -4.99 3.65
CA HIS A 46 -16.53 -6.44 3.51
C HIS A 46 -17.83 -7.01 4.09
N ASP A 47 -18.55 -6.25 4.90
CA ASP A 47 -19.90 -6.60 5.36
C ASP A 47 -20.93 -6.47 4.23
N VAL A 48 -20.65 -5.60 3.26
CA VAL A 48 -21.52 -5.32 2.13
C VAL A 48 -21.05 -6.01 0.86
N VAL A 49 -19.75 -6.00 0.60
CA VAL A 49 -19.12 -6.53 -0.62
C VAL A 49 -18.33 -7.79 -0.29
N LYS A 50 -18.79 -8.93 -0.78
CA LYS A 50 -18.02 -10.17 -0.64
C LYS A 50 -16.79 -10.14 -1.55
N TRP A 51 -15.61 -10.08 -0.95
CA TRP A 51 -14.36 -10.01 -1.70
C TRP A 51 -14.18 -11.18 -2.70
N SER A 52 -14.66 -12.37 -2.35
CA SER A 52 -14.62 -13.55 -3.23
C SER A 52 -15.43 -13.42 -4.52
N GLU A 53 -16.33 -12.44 -4.60
CA GLU A 53 -17.16 -12.15 -5.78
C GLU A 53 -16.56 -11.01 -6.62
N CYS A 54 -15.47 -10.37 -6.17
CA CYS A 54 -14.82 -9.27 -6.88
C CYS A 54 -13.92 -9.79 -8.01
N THR A 55 -14.27 -9.44 -9.25
CA THR A 55 -13.47 -9.81 -10.43
C THR A 55 -12.33 -8.81 -10.69
N ALA A 56 -11.33 -9.22 -11.43
CA ALA A 56 -10.24 -8.35 -11.86
C ALA A 56 -10.74 -7.13 -12.64
N GLU A 57 -11.72 -7.31 -13.54
CA GLU A 57 -12.31 -6.22 -14.33
C GLU A 57 -13.02 -5.21 -13.45
N ARG A 58 -13.82 -5.68 -12.48
CA ARG A 58 -14.47 -4.81 -11.50
C ARG A 58 -13.43 -4.02 -10.71
N ASN A 59 -12.46 -4.69 -10.13
CA ASN A 59 -11.46 -4.05 -9.28
C ASN A 59 -10.60 -3.06 -10.06
N ARG A 60 -10.23 -3.39 -11.30
CA ARG A 60 -9.53 -2.46 -12.20
C ARG A 60 -10.36 -1.22 -12.50
N SER A 61 -11.64 -1.38 -12.80
CA SER A 61 -12.56 -0.26 -13.06
C SER A 61 -12.75 0.61 -11.81
N MET A 62 -12.91 -0.02 -10.64
CA MET A 62 -13.02 0.70 -9.36
C MET A 62 -11.74 1.48 -9.03
N ALA A 63 -10.56 0.89 -9.28
CA ALA A 63 -9.29 1.60 -9.09
C ALA A 63 -9.19 2.85 -9.97
N CYS A 64 -9.61 2.77 -11.24
CA CYS A 64 -9.65 3.93 -12.14
C CYS A 64 -10.60 5.02 -11.62
N ASN A 65 -11.81 4.64 -11.24
CA ASN A 65 -12.82 5.59 -10.76
C ASN A 65 -12.37 6.27 -9.46
N ARG A 66 -11.88 5.51 -8.49
CA ARG A 66 -11.40 6.03 -7.21
C ARG A 66 -10.15 6.90 -7.36
N ALA A 67 -9.23 6.53 -8.26
CA ALA A 67 -8.05 7.36 -8.54
C ALA A 67 -8.45 8.71 -9.15
N GLN A 68 -9.44 8.73 -10.06
CA GLN A 68 -9.98 9.96 -10.66
C GLN A 68 -10.74 10.82 -9.65
N ALA A 69 -11.42 10.21 -8.69
CA ALA A 69 -12.13 10.89 -7.61
C ALA A 69 -11.22 11.26 -6.41
N GLU A 70 -9.93 10.95 -6.47
CA GLU A 70 -8.96 11.10 -5.36
C GLU A 70 -9.32 10.29 -4.08
N GLU A 71 -10.20 9.31 -4.21
CA GLU A 71 -10.62 8.41 -3.13
C GLU A 71 -9.65 7.25 -2.92
N MET A 72 -8.83 6.91 -3.92
CA MET A 72 -7.76 5.94 -3.82
C MET A 72 -6.42 6.65 -3.82
N GLN A 73 -5.58 6.34 -2.83
CA GLN A 73 -4.28 6.97 -2.66
C GLN A 73 -3.15 5.94 -2.54
N GLY A 74 -1.98 6.36 -2.92
CA GLY A 74 -0.76 5.56 -2.85
C GLY A 74 0.36 6.14 -3.69
N TYR A 75 1.47 5.40 -3.76
CA TYR A 75 2.72 5.87 -4.35
C TYR A 75 3.29 4.81 -5.28
N ILE A 76 3.78 5.24 -6.44
CA ILE A 76 4.34 4.39 -7.49
C ILE A 76 5.83 4.70 -7.58
N ALA A 77 6.67 3.67 -7.44
CA ALA A 77 8.10 3.78 -7.72
C ALA A 77 8.35 3.53 -9.20
N LEU A 78 9.09 4.44 -9.83
CA LEU A 78 9.42 4.42 -11.25
C LEU A 78 10.93 4.36 -11.45
N GLU A 79 11.41 3.52 -12.37
CA GLU A 79 12.73 3.59 -12.96
C GLU A 79 12.60 4.16 -14.37
N GLY A 80 12.87 5.46 -14.51
CA GLY A 80 12.49 6.20 -15.72
C GLY A 80 10.96 6.19 -15.89
N GLN A 81 10.44 5.48 -16.89
CA GLN A 81 9.00 5.33 -17.14
C GLN A 81 8.46 3.93 -16.77
N GLU A 82 9.31 3.07 -16.22
CA GLU A 82 8.93 1.71 -15.85
C GLU A 82 8.48 1.65 -14.39
N PRO A 83 7.23 1.26 -14.09
CA PRO A 83 6.78 1.10 -12.72
C PRO A 83 7.37 -0.19 -12.13
N VAL A 84 8.06 -0.04 -10.98
CA VAL A 84 8.77 -1.13 -10.31
C VAL A 84 8.26 -1.40 -8.90
N GLY A 85 7.36 -0.56 -8.38
CA GLY A 85 6.78 -0.76 -7.06
C GLY A 85 5.55 0.10 -6.80
N TRP A 86 4.78 -0.33 -5.81
CA TRP A 86 3.57 0.33 -5.31
C TRP A 86 3.54 0.31 -3.79
N CYS A 87 3.05 1.39 -3.19
CA CYS A 87 2.64 1.45 -1.79
C CYS A 87 1.24 2.05 -1.70
N GLY A 88 0.28 1.28 -1.18
CA GLY A 88 -1.04 1.78 -0.83
C GLY A 88 -0.99 2.45 0.54
N ALA A 89 -1.27 3.76 0.59
CA ALA A 89 -1.31 4.53 1.83
C ALA A 89 -2.32 5.67 1.69
N ALA A 90 -3.20 5.81 2.68
CA ALA A 90 -4.26 6.82 2.66
C ALA A 90 -4.67 7.22 4.09
N PRO A 91 -5.33 8.37 4.28
CA PRO A 91 -6.06 8.64 5.52
C PRO A 91 -6.99 7.46 5.86
N ARG A 92 -6.98 7.02 7.12
CA ARG A 92 -7.66 5.80 7.57
C ARG A 92 -9.15 5.78 7.19
N HIS A 93 -9.83 6.92 7.23
CA HIS A 93 -11.26 7.03 6.93
C HIS A 93 -11.64 6.70 5.47
N LEU A 94 -10.67 6.60 4.56
CA LEU A 94 -10.88 6.14 3.18
C LEU A 94 -10.80 4.62 3.03
N LEU A 95 -10.37 3.91 4.07
CA LEU A 95 -10.06 2.48 4.02
C LEU A 95 -11.13 1.68 4.79
N HIS A 96 -12.26 1.44 4.16
CA HIS A 96 -13.45 0.83 4.77
C HIS A 96 -13.24 -0.55 5.36
N ALA A 97 -12.27 -1.32 4.88
CA ALA A 97 -11.89 -2.59 5.51
C ALA A 97 -11.31 -2.43 6.93
N LEU A 98 -11.01 -1.19 7.37
CA LEU A 98 -10.48 -0.88 8.70
C LEU A 98 -11.52 -0.24 9.63
N ASP A 99 -12.78 -0.07 9.19
CA ASP A 99 -13.81 0.68 9.94
C ASP A 99 -14.12 0.03 11.29
N ASP A 100 -14.11 -1.31 11.38
CA ASP A 100 -14.43 -2.05 12.59
C ASP A 100 -13.26 -2.12 13.61
N GLU A 101 -12.08 -1.67 13.25
CA GLU A 101 -10.94 -1.68 14.16
C GLU A 101 -10.93 -0.43 15.07
N PRO A 102 -11.08 -0.59 16.39
CA PRO A 102 -11.02 0.55 17.32
C PRO A 102 -9.65 1.23 17.24
N THR A 103 -9.62 2.45 16.76
CA THR A 103 -8.38 3.23 16.63
C THR A 103 -8.54 4.58 17.31
N PRO A 104 -7.87 4.81 18.45
CA PRO A 104 -7.87 6.13 19.07
C PRO A 104 -7.30 7.18 18.12
N ASN A 105 -7.99 8.33 18.04
CA ASN A 105 -7.65 9.45 17.13
C ASN A 105 -7.59 9.04 15.65
N ALA A 106 -8.53 8.22 15.19
CA ALA A 106 -8.58 7.69 13.82
C ALA A 106 -8.51 8.79 12.75
N GLU A 107 -9.04 9.98 13.04
CA GLU A 107 -9.01 11.16 12.17
C GLU A 107 -7.59 11.70 11.92
N ALA A 108 -6.64 11.41 12.81
CA ALA A 108 -5.24 11.83 12.72
C ALA A 108 -4.33 10.73 12.13
N VAL A 109 -4.90 9.55 11.83
CA VAL A 109 -4.14 8.37 11.40
C VAL A 109 -4.21 8.22 9.87
N GLY A 110 -3.02 8.14 9.25
CA GLY A 110 -2.86 7.60 7.92
C GLY A 110 -2.42 6.13 7.99
N ALA A 111 -3.06 5.25 7.23
CA ALA A 111 -2.72 3.83 7.22
C ALA A 111 -1.95 3.44 5.96
N ILE A 112 -0.93 2.61 6.16
CA ILE A 112 -0.10 2.01 5.11
C ILE A 112 -0.50 0.54 5.02
N VAL A 113 -1.09 0.14 3.90
CA VAL A 113 -1.83 -1.12 3.82
C VAL A 113 -1.31 -2.12 2.79
N CYS A 114 -0.47 -1.68 1.86
CA CYS A 114 0.00 -2.57 0.80
C CYS A 114 1.36 -2.15 0.27
N PHE A 115 2.26 -3.11 0.09
CA PHE A 115 3.48 -2.96 -0.69
C PHE A 115 3.54 -4.04 -1.77
N LEU A 116 3.88 -3.61 -2.97
CA LEU A 116 4.25 -4.48 -4.08
C LEU A 116 5.55 -3.97 -4.68
N VAL A 117 6.54 -4.84 -4.82
CA VAL A 117 7.78 -4.55 -5.55
C VAL A 117 7.96 -5.63 -6.58
N ALA A 118 8.27 -5.23 -7.81
CA ALA A 118 8.52 -6.16 -8.92
C ALA A 118 9.52 -7.23 -8.47
N PRO A 119 9.25 -8.54 -8.67
CA PRO A 119 10.04 -9.62 -8.08
C PRO A 119 11.55 -9.51 -8.33
N HIS A 120 11.94 -9.09 -9.53
CA HIS A 120 13.35 -8.93 -9.94
C HIS A 120 14.03 -7.68 -9.37
N ARG A 121 13.28 -6.81 -8.64
CA ARG A 121 13.77 -5.55 -8.04
C ARG A 121 13.70 -5.55 -6.52
N ARG A 122 13.32 -6.70 -5.93
CA ARG A 122 13.27 -6.84 -4.47
C ARG A 122 14.67 -6.82 -3.86
N GLY A 123 14.77 -6.33 -2.62
CA GLY A 123 16.06 -6.21 -1.93
C GLY A 123 16.86 -4.94 -2.28
N GLU A 124 16.38 -4.10 -3.20
CA GLU A 124 17.06 -2.88 -3.67
C GLU A 124 16.62 -1.60 -2.93
N GLY A 125 15.87 -1.73 -1.83
CA GLY A 125 15.44 -0.58 -1.01
C GLY A 125 14.19 0.14 -1.51
N ILE A 126 13.53 -0.33 -2.58
CA ILE A 126 12.35 0.34 -3.19
C ILE A 126 11.22 0.51 -2.16
N ALA A 127 10.95 -0.51 -1.33
CA ALA A 127 9.91 -0.41 -0.31
C ALA A 127 10.19 0.69 0.72
N ARG A 128 11.48 0.96 1.04
CA ARG A 128 11.86 2.06 1.95
C ARG A 128 11.57 3.42 1.34
N VAL A 129 11.93 3.63 0.09
CA VAL A 129 11.68 4.90 -0.61
C VAL A 129 10.17 5.15 -0.76
N LEU A 130 9.39 4.09 -1.02
CA LEU A 130 7.92 4.15 -1.04
C LEU A 130 7.34 4.48 0.33
N LEU A 131 7.86 3.90 1.42
CA LEU A 131 7.43 4.18 2.79
C LEU A 131 7.69 5.64 3.17
N GLU A 132 8.86 6.16 2.84
CA GLU A 132 9.22 7.56 3.08
C GLU A 132 8.26 8.51 2.35
N ALA A 133 8.01 8.26 1.05
CA ALA A 133 7.06 9.04 0.27
C ALA A 133 5.62 8.97 0.82
N ALA A 134 5.20 7.79 1.30
CA ALA A 134 3.90 7.61 1.93
C ALA A 134 3.77 8.43 3.23
N CYS A 135 4.78 8.40 4.10
CA CYS A 135 4.81 9.20 5.32
C CYS A 135 4.76 10.71 5.03
N ASP A 136 5.56 11.17 4.06
CA ASP A 136 5.58 12.58 3.65
C ASP A 136 4.23 13.03 3.10
N GLY A 137 3.60 12.21 2.28
CA GLY A 137 2.30 12.53 1.71
C GLY A 137 1.15 12.47 2.70
N LEU A 138 1.20 11.58 3.69
CA LEU A 138 0.24 11.56 4.81
C LEU A 138 0.40 12.80 5.68
N ARG A 139 1.64 13.19 6.00
CA ARG A 139 1.96 14.42 6.74
C ARG A 139 1.43 15.66 6.00
N ALA A 140 1.62 15.74 4.68
CA ALA A 140 1.12 16.84 3.86
C ALA A 140 -0.42 16.95 3.86
N GLN A 141 -1.13 15.87 4.17
CA GLN A 141 -2.58 15.84 4.32
C GLN A 141 -3.04 16.11 5.77
N GLY A 142 -2.13 16.45 6.68
CA GLY A 142 -2.46 16.77 8.06
C GLY A 142 -2.55 15.55 8.99
N MET A 143 -2.20 14.35 8.53
CA MET A 143 -2.07 13.20 9.42
C MET A 143 -0.86 13.40 10.33
N THR A 144 -1.01 13.03 11.59
CA THR A 144 0.06 13.13 12.60
C THR A 144 0.62 11.76 12.99
N ILE A 145 -0.03 10.69 12.55
CA ILE A 145 0.35 9.30 12.81
C ILE A 145 0.32 8.51 11.51
N ALA A 146 1.40 7.81 11.20
CA ALA A 146 1.38 6.73 10.22
C ALA A 146 1.26 5.39 10.97
N GLU A 147 0.32 4.54 10.54
CA GLU A 147 0.07 3.21 11.12
C GLU A 147 0.17 2.13 10.05
N ALA A 148 0.70 0.98 10.43
CA ALA A 148 0.71 -0.22 9.58
C ALA A 148 0.55 -1.48 10.44
N ASN A 149 0.15 -2.59 9.78
CA ASN A 149 -0.02 -3.89 10.42
C ASN A 149 0.85 -4.95 9.71
N PRO A 150 2.21 -4.91 9.87
CA PRO A 150 3.09 -5.94 9.32
C PRO A 150 2.86 -7.30 9.98
N ARG A 151 3.07 -8.38 9.21
CA ARG A 151 3.03 -9.76 9.73
C ARG A 151 4.43 -10.21 10.14
N PRO A 152 4.69 -10.42 11.44
CA PRO A 152 6.03 -10.80 11.91
C PRO A 152 6.47 -12.19 11.43
N ASP A 153 5.52 -13.09 11.21
CA ASP A 153 5.71 -14.49 10.82
C ASP A 153 5.63 -14.73 9.30
N ALA A 154 5.58 -13.65 8.50
CA ALA A 154 5.51 -13.73 7.06
C ALA A 154 6.66 -14.57 6.46
N LYS A 155 6.31 -15.62 5.71
CA LYS A 155 7.26 -16.58 5.12
C LYS A 155 7.48 -16.37 3.63
N THR A 156 6.54 -15.69 2.97
CA THR A 156 6.57 -15.46 1.53
C THR A 156 6.49 -13.98 1.21
N ALA A 157 6.83 -13.61 -0.01
CA ALA A 157 6.65 -12.23 -0.47
C ALA A 157 5.16 -11.81 -0.47
N ALA A 158 4.25 -12.75 -0.71
CA ALA A 158 2.81 -12.51 -0.63
C ALA A 158 2.37 -12.21 0.81
N ASP A 159 2.88 -12.95 1.81
CA ASP A 159 2.57 -12.68 3.22
C ASP A 159 3.08 -11.31 3.66
N ASN A 160 4.14 -10.81 3.02
CA ASN A 160 4.77 -9.51 3.29
C ASN A 160 4.12 -8.33 2.54
N HIS A 161 2.91 -8.47 2.01
CA HIS A 161 2.25 -7.36 1.31
C HIS A 161 1.94 -6.14 2.19
N PHE A 162 1.89 -6.31 3.51
CA PHE A 162 1.83 -5.19 4.47
C PHE A 162 3.21 -4.55 4.74
N GLY A 163 4.27 -5.04 4.11
CA GLY A 163 5.65 -4.70 4.41
C GLY A 163 6.21 -5.52 5.59
N PRO A 164 7.51 -5.87 5.56
CA PRO A 164 8.13 -6.59 6.66
C PRO A 164 8.28 -5.69 7.90
N LEU A 165 8.09 -6.25 9.10
CA LEU A 165 8.24 -5.52 10.37
C LEU A 165 9.60 -4.80 10.47
N SER A 166 10.68 -5.44 9.99
CA SER A 166 12.02 -4.85 9.99
C SER A 166 12.15 -3.57 9.16
N LEU A 167 11.38 -3.42 8.08
CA LEU A 167 11.32 -2.19 7.29
C LEU A 167 10.82 -1.03 8.15
N TYR A 168 9.71 -1.23 8.83
CA TYR A 168 9.10 -0.21 9.69
C TYR A 168 9.99 0.18 10.86
N LEU A 169 10.50 -0.81 11.61
CA LEU A 169 11.37 -0.57 12.76
C LEU A 169 12.63 0.20 12.36
N SER A 170 13.26 -0.17 11.23
CA SER A 170 14.44 0.54 10.71
C SER A 170 14.13 1.91 10.10
N SER A 171 12.84 2.26 9.94
CA SER A 171 12.36 3.56 9.46
C SER A 171 11.75 4.42 10.58
N GLY A 172 12.00 4.08 11.85
CA GLY A 172 11.58 4.89 13.00
C GLY A 172 10.17 4.60 13.53
N PHE A 173 9.48 3.58 12.99
CA PHE A 173 8.25 3.10 13.58
C PHE A 173 8.53 2.33 14.87
N THR A 174 7.58 2.35 15.78
CA THR A 174 7.60 1.57 17.02
C THR A 174 6.38 0.69 17.11
N VAL A 175 6.50 -0.46 17.79
CA VAL A 175 5.36 -1.31 18.07
C VAL A 175 4.39 -0.56 18.99
N HIS A 176 3.16 -0.41 18.52
CA HIS A 176 2.08 0.26 19.22
C HIS A 176 1.17 -0.71 19.96
N ARG A 177 0.87 -1.86 19.32
CA ARG A 177 -0.02 -2.89 19.84
C ARG A 177 0.37 -4.25 19.27
N GLU A 178 0.26 -5.29 20.11
CA GLU A 178 0.30 -6.69 19.72
C GLU A 178 -0.99 -7.34 20.21
N ASP A 179 -1.71 -8.00 19.32
CA ASP A 179 -2.97 -8.65 19.62
C ASP A 179 -2.73 -10.15 19.93
N ALA A 180 -3.69 -10.80 20.59
CA ALA A 180 -3.57 -12.20 21.02
C ALA A 180 -3.44 -13.20 19.87
N ASP A 181 -3.83 -12.83 18.66
CA ASP A 181 -3.68 -13.61 17.44
C ASP A 181 -2.29 -13.47 16.77
N GLY A 182 -1.40 -12.65 17.37
CA GLY A 182 -0.06 -12.36 16.85
C GLY A 182 0.00 -11.19 15.87
N SER A 183 -1.09 -10.49 15.63
CA SER A 183 -1.09 -9.26 14.82
C SER A 183 -0.30 -8.15 15.52
N VAL A 184 0.58 -7.48 14.77
CA VAL A 184 1.44 -6.40 15.27
C VAL A 184 1.09 -5.11 14.55
N TYR A 185 0.75 -4.08 15.32
CA TYR A 185 0.52 -2.74 14.80
C TYR A 185 1.70 -1.84 15.15
N VAL A 186 2.24 -1.16 14.15
CA VAL A 186 3.35 -0.21 14.31
C VAL A 186 2.90 1.19 13.97
N ARG A 187 3.44 2.18 14.69
CA ARG A 187 3.16 3.61 14.48
C ARG A 187 4.43 4.43 14.38
N HIS A 188 4.32 5.51 13.63
CA HIS A 188 5.32 6.57 13.52
C HIS A 188 4.62 7.93 13.62
N SER A 189 5.19 8.85 14.43
CA SER A 189 4.75 10.24 14.46
C SER A 189 5.23 10.96 13.20
N LEU A 190 4.30 11.59 12.48
CA LEU A 190 4.55 12.29 11.21
C LEU A 190 4.94 13.76 11.44
#